data_534db742316936c32dc7d5f8f289e149
#
_entry.id   534db742316936c32dc7d5f8f289e149
#
_cell.length_a   1.000
_cell.length_b   1.000
_cell.length_c   1.000
_cell.angle_alpha   90.00
_cell.angle_beta   90.00
_cell.angle_gamma   90.00
#
_symmetry.space_group_name_H-M   'P 1'
#
loop_
_entity.id
_entity.type
_entity.pdbx_description
1 polymer ?
#
loop_
_entity_poly.entity_id
_entity_poly.type
_entity_poly.pdbx_seq_one_letter_code
_entity_poly.pdbx_strand_id
1 'polypeptide(L)'
;MIGIPGDRIHLRDGIVYRNGVALKEAYVIHSLGDYVPYRDNFPSVPAWLAGDKVIPGWPIRQGEDIVVPPGRYFVMGDNRDVSHDSRYFGTVPQENIVGRPLFIYWSFQTPEDQYQKTSLGDRAAFYGHVALHFVDQTRWSRMLHVVH
;
A
#
# COMPACT_ATOMS: atom_id res chain seq x y z
N MET A 1 -1.62 3.58 -5.88
CA MET A 1 -1.14 2.97 -7.14
C MET A 1 0.06 3.77 -7.61
N ILE A 2 1.15 3.11 -7.92
CA ILE A 2 2.43 3.74 -8.27
C ILE A 2 2.74 3.61 -9.77
N GLY A 3 2.53 2.43 -10.34
CA GLY A 3 2.81 2.17 -11.75
C GLY A 3 1.67 1.48 -12.48
N ILE A 4 1.46 1.88 -13.72
CA ILE A 4 0.51 1.29 -14.67
C ILE A 4 1.27 0.46 -15.73
N PRO A 5 0.57 -0.38 -16.53
CA PRO A 5 1.19 -1.17 -17.59
C PRO A 5 2.15 -0.35 -18.46
N GLY A 6 3.37 -0.85 -18.63
CA GLY A 6 4.44 -0.19 -19.40
C GLY A 6 5.33 0.77 -18.62
N ASP A 7 4.94 1.18 -17.39
CA ASP A 7 5.79 2.03 -16.57
C ASP A 7 7.07 1.29 -16.13
N ARG A 8 8.14 2.05 -16.02
CA ARG A 8 9.44 1.64 -15.50
C ARG A 8 9.60 2.17 -14.09
N ILE A 9 9.80 1.28 -13.13
CA ILE A 9 9.82 1.63 -11.70
C ILE A 9 11.12 1.15 -11.06
N HIS A 10 11.74 2.03 -10.30
CA HIS A 10 12.75 1.67 -9.30
C HIS A 10 12.63 2.57 -8.07
N LEU A 11 13.24 2.14 -6.97
CA LEU A 11 13.43 2.95 -5.78
C LEU A 11 14.92 3.17 -5.55
N ARG A 12 15.29 4.36 -5.12
CA ARG A 12 16.63 4.68 -4.63
C ARG A 12 16.50 5.49 -3.35
N ASP A 13 17.06 4.99 -2.28
CA ASP A 13 16.99 5.57 -0.93
C ASP A 13 15.54 5.91 -0.48
N GLY A 14 14.62 4.99 -0.75
CA GLY A 14 13.19 5.13 -0.43
C GLY A 14 12.39 6.00 -1.40
N ILE A 15 13.03 6.73 -2.29
CA ILE A 15 12.36 7.57 -3.30
C ILE A 15 11.96 6.71 -4.49
N VAL A 16 10.70 6.79 -4.89
CA VAL A 16 10.19 6.10 -6.08
C VAL A 16 10.50 6.91 -7.34
N TYR A 17 11.08 6.25 -8.32
CA TYR A 17 11.25 6.77 -9.67
C TYR A 17 10.30 6.04 -10.62
N ARG A 18 9.54 6.80 -11.39
CA ARG A 18 8.68 6.29 -12.45
C ARG A 18 9.09 6.90 -13.78
N ASN A 19 9.47 6.05 -14.73
CA ASN A 19 9.97 6.47 -16.05
C ASN A 19 11.16 7.44 -15.95
N GLY A 20 12.05 7.20 -14.98
CA GLY A 20 13.22 8.02 -14.72
C GLY A 20 12.96 9.32 -13.95
N VAL A 21 11.71 9.59 -13.54
CA VAL A 21 11.35 10.82 -12.79
C VAL A 21 10.98 10.46 -11.36
N ALA A 22 11.60 11.14 -10.39
CA ALA A 22 11.27 10.99 -8.98
C ALA A 22 9.83 11.46 -8.70
N LEU A 23 9.04 10.64 -8.02
CA LEU A 23 7.68 11.01 -7.64
C LEU A 23 7.70 11.92 -6.40
N LYS A 24 6.83 12.94 -6.41
CA LYS A 24 6.56 13.78 -5.24
C LYS A 24 5.35 13.20 -4.50
N GLU A 25 5.61 12.55 -3.38
CA GLU A 25 4.60 11.79 -2.66
C GLU A 25 4.42 12.33 -1.23
N ALA A 26 3.68 13.44 -1.09
CA ALA A 26 3.48 14.13 0.19
C ALA A 26 2.70 13.29 1.25
N TYR A 27 2.09 12.19 0.83
CA TYR A 27 1.33 11.28 1.69
C TYR A 27 2.16 10.13 2.27
N VAL A 28 3.42 9.98 1.84
CA VAL A 28 4.28 8.89 2.28
C VAL A 28 4.71 9.06 3.73
N ILE A 29 4.66 7.97 4.47
CA ILE A 29 5.08 7.88 5.87
C ILE A 29 6.24 6.90 5.97
N HIS A 30 7.28 7.29 6.72
CA HIS A 30 8.38 6.46 7.16
C HIS A 30 8.30 6.34 8.68
N SER A 31 7.79 5.21 9.19
CA SER A 31 7.49 5.03 10.61
C SER A 31 8.64 4.44 11.41
N LEU A 32 9.57 3.71 10.78
CA LEU A 32 10.63 3.01 11.48
C LEU A 32 11.98 3.77 11.47
N GLY A 33 12.19 4.64 10.49
CA GLY A 33 13.40 5.46 10.39
C GLY A 33 14.69 4.69 10.10
N ASP A 34 14.62 3.36 9.94
CA ASP A 34 15.74 2.51 9.57
C ASP A 34 15.83 2.34 8.05
N TYR A 35 17.06 2.23 7.55
CA TYR A 35 17.30 1.94 6.15
C TYR A 35 17.42 0.43 5.94
N VAL A 36 16.58 -0.11 5.03
CA VAL A 36 16.61 -1.52 4.63
C VAL A 36 16.88 -1.60 3.13
N PRO A 37 18.08 -2.06 2.69
CA PRO A 37 18.47 -2.05 1.28
C PRO A 37 17.45 -2.70 0.33
N TYR A 38 16.82 -3.81 0.75
CA TYR A 38 15.82 -4.49 -0.05
C TYR A 38 14.53 -3.67 -0.24
N ARG A 39 14.12 -2.96 0.80
CA ARG A 39 12.91 -2.15 0.80
C ARG A 39 13.11 -0.82 0.08
N ASP A 40 14.26 -0.19 0.32
CA ASP A 40 14.51 1.21 -0.02
C ASP A 40 15.24 1.37 -1.35
N ASN A 41 15.94 0.32 -1.83
CA ASN A 41 16.58 0.27 -3.15
C ASN A 41 16.03 -0.90 -3.98
N PHE A 42 14.78 -0.77 -4.39
CA PHE A 42 14.09 -1.78 -5.21
C PHE A 42 14.30 -1.49 -6.72
N PRO A 43 14.51 -2.48 -7.58
CA PRO A 43 14.61 -3.91 -7.30
C PRO A 43 16.01 -4.32 -6.84
N SER A 44 16.18 -4.52 -5.56
CA SER A 44 17.35 -5.21 -5.03
C SER A 44 16.95 -6.64 -4.75
N VAL A 45 17.44 -7.58 -5.54
CA VAL A 45 17.10 -9.00 -5.40
C VAL A 45 17.85 -9.55 -4.20
N PRO A 46 17.18 -10.11 -3.16
CA PRO A 46 17.87 -10.93 -2.18
C PRO A 46 18.64 -12.04 -2.88
N ALA A 47 19.83 -12.37 -2.44
CA ALA A 47 20.71 -13.35 -3.09
C ALA A 47 20.04 -14.72 -3.34
N TRP A 48 19.03 -15.09 -2.52
CA TRP A 48 18.27 -16.34 -2.66
C TRP A 48 17.17 -16.28 -3.73
N LEU A 49 16.77 -15.07 -4.19
CA LEU A 49 15.83 -14.85 -5.30
C LEU A 49 16.53 -14.58 -6.63
N ALA A 50 17.85 -14.42 -6.64
CA ALA A 50 18.65 -14.09 -7.81
C ALA A 50 18.82 -15.27 -8.82
N GLY A 51 18.14 -16.39 -8.62
CA GLY A 51 18.07 -17.47 -9.62
C GLY A 51 17.14 -17.07 -10.76
N ASP A 52 17.42 -17.54 -11.99
CA ASP A 52 16.69 -17.30 -13.26
C ASP A 52 15.22 -17.73 -13.28
N LYS A 53 14.57 -17.82 -12.12
CA LYS A 53 13.16 -18.21 -12.01
C LYS A 53 12.28 -16.99 -12.28
N VAL A 54 11.66 -16.96 -13.46
CA VAL A 54 10.52 -16.08 -13.74
C VAL A 54 9.38 -16.50 -12.81
N ILE A 55 9.16 -15.75 -11.74
CA ILE A 55 8.02 -15.96 -10.85
C ILE A 55 6.79 -15.35 -11.54
N PRO A 56 5.72 -16.10 -11.81
CA PRO A 56 4.51 -15.56 -12.40
C PRO A 56 4.00 -14.34 -11.61
N GLY A 57 3.80 -13.21 -12.30
CA GLY A 57 3.36 -11.96 -11.66
C GLY A 57 4.50 -11.04 -11.20
N TRP A 58 5.75 -11.50 -11.25
CA TRP A 58 6.88 -10.60 -11.03
C TRP A 58 7.19 -9.81 -12.28
N PRO A 59 7.47 -8.51 -12.14
CA PRO A 59 7.81 -7.66 -13.27
C PRO A 59 9.18 -8.05 -13.85
N ILE A 60 9.33 -7.86 -15.16
CA ILE A 60 10.61 -8.09 -15.85
C ILE A 60 11.57 -6.97 -15.48
N ARG A 61 12.74 -7.35 -14.97
CA ARG A 61 13.81 -6.39 -14.68
C ARG A 61 14.49 -5.96 -15.97
N GLN A 62 14.64 -4.66 -16.17
CA GLN A 62 15.41 -4.06 -17.26
C GLN A 62 16.42 -3.05 -16.70
N GLY A 63 17.65 -3.50 -16.49
CA GLY A 63 18.68 -2.69 -15.84
C GLY A 63 18.36 -2.45 -14.36
N GLU A 64 18.24 -1.18 -13.98
CA GLU A 64 17.83 -0.76 -12.61
C GLU A 64 16.32 -0.74 -12.42
N ASP A 65 15.54 -0.80 -13.49
CA ASP A 65 14.08 -0.71 -13.44
C ASP A 65 13.43 -2.09 -13.48
N ILE A 66 12.21 -2.13 -12.99
CA ILE A 66 11.21 -3.13 -13.35
C ILE A 66 10.25 -2.53 -14.36
N VAL A 67 9.75 -3.32 -15.30
CA VAL A 67 8.68 -2.93 -16.21
C VAL A 67 7.38 -3.56 -15.76
N VAL A 68 6.36 -2.74 -15.58
CA VAL A 68 5.02 -3.20 -15.19
C VAL A 68 4.38 -3.94 -16.39
N PRO A 69 4.02 -5.24 -16.25
CA PRO A 69 3.48 -6.02 -17.37
C PRO A 69 2.10 -5.52 -17.82
N PRO A 70 1.69 -5.84 -19.07
CA PRO A 70 0.33 -5.57 -19.53
C PRO A 70 -0.75 -6.16 -18.60
N GLY A 71 -1.82 -5.40 -18.34
CA GLY A 71 -2.93 -5.81 -17.47
C GLY A 71 -2.58 -5.93 -15.98
N ARG A 72 -1.44 -5.40 -15.57
CA ARG A 72 -1.00 -5.44 -14.16
C ARG A 72 -0.62 -4.05 -13.65
N TYR A 73 -0.55 -3.91 -12.34
CA TYR A 73 -0.27 -2.64 -11.67
C TYR A 73 0.74 -2.82 -10.55
N PHE A 74 1.60 -1.82 -10.37
CA PHE A 74 2.52 -1.77 -9.25
C PHE A 74 1.92 -0.90 -8.16
N VAL A 75 1.73 -1.46 -6.98
CA VAL A 75 1.09 -0.80 -5.84
C VAL A 75 2.05 -0.73 -4.66
N MET A 76 2.00 0.35 -3.90
CA MET A 76 2.74 0.49 -2.66
C MET A 76 1.84 1.07 -1.57
N GLY A 77 2.09 0.68 -0.32
CA GLY A 77 1.47 1.30 0.83
C GLY A 77 1.99 2.72 1.04
N ASP A 78 1.21 3.55 1.70
CA ASP A 78 1.59 4.89 2.14
C ASP A 78 2.64 4.84 3.27
N ASN A 79 2.50 3.92 4.21
CA ASN A 79 3.56 3.61 5.17
C ASN A 79 4.57 2.67 4.52
N ARG A 80 5.64 3.24 3.99
CA ARG A 80 6.65 2.53 3.19
C ARG A 80 7.41 1.48 3.99
N ASP A 81 7.57 1.68 5.29
CA ASP A 81 8.44 0.85 6.13
C ASP A 81 7.79 -0.46 6.55
N VAL A 82 6.47 -0.50 6.70
CA VAL A 82 5.74 -1.68 7.18
C VAL A 82 4.76 -2.29 6.17
N SER A 83 4.70 -1.73 4.96
CA SER A 83 3.80 -2.23 3.92
C SER A 83 4.35 -3.51 3.27
N HIS A 84 3.52 -4.56 3.21
CA HIS A 84 3.75 -5.73 2.38
C HIS A 84 3.05 -5.51 1.03
N ASP A 85 3.77 -4.97 0.05
CA ASP A 85 3.24 -4.48 -1.21
C ASP A 85 3.99 -5.07 -2.43
N SER A 86 3.89 -4.44 -3.61
CA SER A 86 4.46 -4.95 -4.85
C SER A 86 5.98 -5.13 -4.83
N ARG A 87 6.68 -4.54 -3.89
CA ARG A 87 8.10 -4.81 -3.66
C ARG A 87 8.34 -6.25 -3.18
N TYR A 88 7.33 -6.89 -2.58
CA TYR A 88 7.41 -8.22 -1.97
C TYR A 88 6.63 -9.29 -2.74
N PHE A 89 5.41 -9.00 -3.20
CA PHE A 89 4.55 -9.98 -3.89
C PHE A 89 4.44 -9.77 -5.40
N GLY A 90 5.10 -8.74 -5.95
CA GLY A 90 5.03 -8.44 -7.38
C GLY A 90 3.84 -7.57 -7.76
N THR A 91 3.45 -7.60 -9.03
CA THR A 91 2.39 -6.75 -9.58
C THR A 91 0.99 -7.34 -9.38
N VAL A 92 -0.01 -6.47 -9.21
CA VAL A 92 -1.42 -6.83 -9.00
C VAL A 92 -2.13 -6.93 -10.35
N PRO A 93 -2.84 -8.03 -10.67
CA PRO A 93 -3.67 -8.13 -11.86
C PRO A 93 -4.83 -7.12 -11.84
N GLN A 94 -5.26 -6.66 -13.02
CA GLN A 94 -6.33 -5.69 -13.16
C GLN A 94 -7.66 -6.18 -12.55
N GLU A 95 -7.97 -7.45 -12.68
CA GLU A 95 -9.18 -8.07 -12.14
C GLU A 95 -9.26 -8.03 -10.60
N ASN A 96 -8.13 -7.85 -9.93
CA ASN A 96 -8.06 -7.72 -8.47
C ASN A 96 -8.26 -6.27 -8.00
N ILE A 97 -8.37 -5.30 -8.92
CA ILE A 97 -8.62 -3.89 -8.59
C ILE A 97 -10.12 -3.64 -8.61
N VAL A 98 -10.73 -3.64 -7.44
CA VAL A 98 -12.20 -3.46 -7.30
C VAL A 98 -12.65 -2.01 -7.38
N GLY A 99 -11.74 -1.04 -7.17
CA GLY A 99 -12.07 0.39 -7.23
C GLY A 99 -11.16 1.27 -6.39
N ARG A 100 -11.51 2.53 -6.31
CA ARG A 100 -10.87 3.51 -5.42
C ARG A 100 -11.92 4.16 -4.51
N PRO A 101 -11.57 4.52 -3.27
CA PRO A 101 -12.46 5.32 -2.44
C PRO A 101 -12.66 6.70 -3.10
N LEU A 102 -13.90 7.18 -3.10
CA LEU A 102 -14.25 8.52 -3.63
C LEU A 102 -14.32 9.55 -2.52
N PHE A 103 -14.98 9.20 -1.43
CA PHE A 103 -15.12 10.09 -0.27
C PHE A 103 -15.33 9.29 1.01
N ILE A 104 -15.02 9.89 2.14
CA ILE A 104 -15.27 9.34 3.46
C ILE A 104 -16.71 9.70 3.86
N TYR A 105 -17.63 8.74 3.80
CA TYR A 105 -19.02 8.99 4.20
C TYR A 105 -19.21 8.98 5.72
N TRP A 106 -18.37 8.24 6.45
CA TRP A 106 -18.38 8.18 7.90
C TRP A 106 -17.01 7.76 8.45
N SER A 107 -16.59 8.35 9.58
CA SER A 107 -15.35 8.02 10.26
C SER A 107 -15.57 7.99 11.75
N PHE A 108 -15.25 6.88 12.41
CA PHE A 108 -15.41 6.68 13.84
C PHE A 108 -14.03 6.45 14.47
N GLN A 109 -13.86 6.94 15.71
CA GLN A 109 -12.63 6.71 16.45
C GLN A 109 -12.68 5.32 17.07
N THR A 110 -11.81 4.43 16.61
CA THR A 110 -11.71 3.05 17.10
C THR A 110 -10.40 2.83 17.83
N PRO A 111 -10.37 1.97 18.88
CA PRO A 111 -9.12 1.53 19.49
C PRO A 111 -8.20 0.86 18.47
N GLU A 112 -6.88 1.00 18.66
CA GLU A 112 -5.87 0.45 17.73
C GLU A 112 -5.89 -1.08 17.67
N ASP A 113 -6.34 -1.76 18.73
CA ASP A 113 -6.44 -3.21 18.83
C ASP A 113 -7.76 -3.79 18.27
N GLN A 114 -8.67 -2.96 17.78
CA GLN A 114 -10.00 -3.40 17.32
C GLN A 114 -9.94 -4.43 16.20
N TYR A 115 -8.95 -4.34 15.31
CA TYR A 115 -8.79 -5.28 14.20
C TYR A 115 -8.43 -6.71 14.65
N GLN A 116 -7.91 -6.87 15.86
CA GLN A 116 -7.57 -8.17 16.46
C GLN A 116 -8.79 -8.86 17.10
N LYS A 117 -9.84 -8.09 17.41
CA LYS A 117 -11.07 -8.55 18.06
C LYS A 117 -12.05 -9.09 17.01
N THR A 118 -11.99 -10.40 16.75
CA THR A 118 -12.76 -11.03 15.66
C THR A 118 -13.93 -11.90 16.14
N SER A 119 -14.08 -12.13 17.45
CA SER A 119 -15.16 -12.94 18.00
C SER A 119 -16.54 -12.27 17.79
N LEU A 120 -17.62 -13.09 17.75
CA LEU A 120 -18.98 -12.56 17.64
C LEU A 120 -19.36 -11.66 18.83
N GLY A 121 -18.88 -12.00 20.04
CA GLY A 121 -19.09 -11.18 21.24
C GLY A 121 -18.41 -9.81 21.12
N ASP A 122 -17.16 -9.77 20.66
CA ASP A 122 -16.43 -8.53 20.45
C ASP A 122 -17.10 -7.62 19.42
N ARG A 123 -17.62 -8.22 18.34
CA ARG A 123 -18.38 -7.50 17.33
C ARG A 123 -19.66 -6.89 17.88
N ALA A 124 -20.44 -7.66 18.64
CA ALA A 124 -21.66 -7.17 19.27
C ALA A 124 -21.36 -6.03 20.28
N ALA A 125 -20.33 -6.18 21.11
CA ALA A 125 -19.88 -5.16 22.02
C ALA A 125 -19.42 -3.88 21.28
N PHE A 126 -18.70 -4.02 20.17
CA PHE A 126 -18.28 -2.89 19.34
C PHE A 126 -19.46 -2.14 18.74
N TYR A 127 -20.47 -2.84 18.19
CA TYR A 127 -21.68 -2.18 17.68
C TYR A 127 -22.47 -1.46 18.76
N GLY A 128 -22.55 -2.05 19.97
CA GLY A 128 -23.11 -1.36 21.14
C GLY A 128 -22.34 -0.10 21.51
N HIS A 129 -21.02 -0.17 21.52
CA HIS A 129 -20.16 0.99 21.76
C HIS A 129 -20.37 2.08 20.70
N VAL A 130 -20.41 1.72 19.41
CA VAL A 130 -20.68 2.68 18.32
C VAL A 130 -22.03 3.35 18.49
N ALA A 131 -23.06 2.62 18.86
CA ALA A 131 -24.40 3.19 19.07
C ALA A 131 -24.44 4.20 20.22
N LEU A 132 -23.76 3.88 21.33
CA LEU A 132 -23.70 4.75 22.51
C LEU A 132 -22.84 6.01 22.29
N HIS A 133 -21.76 5.88 21.51
CA HIS A 133 -20.78 6.94 21.29
C HIS A 133 -20.81 7.52 19.87
N PHE A 134 -21.93 7.36 19.18
CA PHE A 134 -22.06 7.80 17.79
C PHE A 134 -21.77 9.29 17.61
N VAL A 135 -22.20 10.13 18.56
CA VAL A 135 -22.07 11.58 18.46
C VAL A 135 -20.68 12.06 18.87
N ASP A 136 -20.16 11.56 19.98
CA ASP A 136 -18.91 12.05 20.61
C ASP A 136 -17.65 11.45 19.97
N GLN A 137 -17.71 10.23 19.43
CA GLN A 137 -16.56 9.57 18.80
C GLN A 137 -16.61 9.56 17.26
N THR A 138 -17.65 10.09 16.64
CA THR A 138 -17.65 10.34 15.19
C THR A 138 -16.73 11.50 14.85
N ARG A 139 -15.81 11.26 13.92
CA ARG A 139 -14.87 12.28 13.42
C ARG A 139 -15.57 13.13 12.36
N TRP A 140 -16.44 14.03 12.78
CA TRP A 140 -17.27 14.87 11.92
C TRP A 140 -16.46 15.69 10.89
N SER A 141 -15.25 16.14 11.29
CA SER A 141 -14.35 16.89 10.41
C SER A 141 -13.82 16.09 9.21
N ARG A 142 -13.90 14.76 9.26
CA ARG A 142 -13.45 13.87 8.17
C ARG A 142 -14.60 13.41 7.27
N MET A 143 -15.84 13.64 7.66
CA MET A 143 -17.00 13.22 6.88
C MET A 143 -17.13 14.05 5.60
N LEU A 144 -17.58 13.39 4.55
CA LEU A 144 -17.72 13.96 3.20
C LEU A 144 -16.41 14.47 2.59
N HIS A 145 -15.27 14.09 3.17
CA HIS A 145 -13.97 14.44 2.62
C HIS A 145 -13.68 13.60 1.38
N VAL A 146 -13.34 14.29 0.29
CA VAL A 146 -12.96 13.61 -0.96
C VAL A 146 -11.56 13.01 -0.82
N VAL A 147 -11.41 11.76 -1.21
CA VAL A 147 -10.11 11.07 -1.20
C VAL A 147 -9.43 11.32 -2.56
N HIS A 148 -8.28 11.96 -2.53
CA HIS A 148 -7.46 12.32 -3.70
C HIS A 148 -6.37 11.30 -3.98
#